data_092889836fd90fcb7724f1ab078f19f8
#
_entry.id   092889836fd90fcb7724f1ab078f19f8
#
_cell.length_a   1.000
_cell.length_b   1.000
_cell.length_c   1.000
_cell.angle_alpha   90.00
_cell.angle_beta   90.00
_cell.angle_gamma   90.00
#
_symmetry.space_group_name_H-M   'P 1'
#
loop_
_entity.id
_entity.type
_entity.pdbx_description
1 polymer ?
#
loop_
_entity_poly.entity_id
_entity_poly.type
_entity_poly.pdbx_seq_one_letter_code
_entity_poly.pdbx_strand_id
1 'polypeptide(L)'
;MAKFVYIYAGGQMAETPAAQEQAMQAWGAWFGQLGDSVADPGNPFDHSATVSSGGVAEGGGSGAGGYSIVSADSLSAAAAMAKDCPVLASGGTVEVYEAIAM
;
A
#
# COMPACT_ATOMS: atom_id res chain seq x y z
N MET A 1 12.37 6.76 14.72
CA MET A 1 12.21 6.65 13.28
C MET A 1 10.91 7.30 12.84
N ALA A 2 10.90 7.88 11.67
CA ALA A 2 9.67 8.45 11.11
C ALA A 2 8.75 7.34 10.61
N LYS A 3 7.46 7.64 10.55
CA LYS A 3 6.46 6.75 9.97
C LYS A 3 6.14 7.20 8.56
N PHE A 4 5.97 6.22 7.69
CA PHE A 4 5.66 6.45 6.28
C PHE A 4 4.42 5.64 5.91
N VAL A 5 3.57 6.23 5.09
CA VAL A 5 2.37 5.57 4.61
C VAL A 5 2.61 5.13 3.17
N TYR A 6 2.42 3.84 2.91
CA TYR A 6 2.39 3.30 1.56
C TYR A 6 0.95 3.30 1.08
N ILE A 7 0.72 3.88 -0.08
CA ILE A 7 -0.57 3.79 -0.78
C ILE A 7 -0.35 2.99 -2.04
N TYR A 8 -1.03 1.86 -2.13
CA TYR A 8 -0.95 0.97 -3.28
C TYR A 8 -2.02 1.35 -4.29
N ALA A 9 -1.64 1.38 -5.57
CA ALA A 9 -2.58 1.74 -6.63
C ALA A 9 -2.31 0.92 -7.88
N GLY A 10 -3.35 0.66 -8.64
CA GLY A 10 -3.24 -0.10 -9.88
C GLY A 10 -2.98 -1.56 -9.63
N GLY A 11 -2.29 -2.20 -10.57
CA GLY A 11 -2.05 -3.63 -10.53
C GLY A 11 -3.25 -4.42 -11.04
N GLN A 12 -3.07 -5.71 -11.18
CA GLN A 12 -4.13 -6.60 -11.63
C GLN A 12 -4.56 -7.51 -10.48
N MET A 13 -5.86 -7.70 -10.35
CA MET A 13 -6.39 -8.66 -9.40
C MET A 13 -6.11 -10.07 -9.90
N ALA A 14 -5.72 -10.95 -8.97
CA ALA A 14 -5.59 -12.37 -9.28
C ALA A 14 -6.97 -12.95 -9.58
N GLU A 15 -7.11 -13.58 -10.74
CA GLU A 15 -8.41 -14.05 -11.23
C GLU A 15 -8.72 -15.50 -10.86
N THR A 16 -7.68 -16.28 -10.48
CA THR A 16 -7.85 -17.69 -10.12
C THR A 16 -7.50 -17.91 -8.66
N PRO A 17 -8.07 -18.95 -8.02
CA PRO A 17 -7.70 -19.28 -6.64
C PRO A 17 -6.18 -19.53 -6.47
N ALA A 18 -5.55 -20.18 -7.44
CA ALA A 18 -4.10 -20.41 -7.38
C ALA A 18 -3.32 -19.11 -7.44
N ALA A 19 -3.70 -18.17 -8.32
CA ALA A 19 -3.06 -16.88 -8.43
C ALA A 19 -3.28 -16.03 -7.19
N GLN A 20 -4.48 -16.10 -6.59
CA GLN A 20 -4.78 -15.40 -5.34
C GLN A 20 -3.90 -15.91 -4.20
N GLU A 21 -3.72 -17.23 -4.10
CA GLU A 21 -2.85 -17.82 -3.09
C GLU A 21 -1.40 -17.39 -3.28
N GLN A 22 -0.91 -17.39 -4.52
CA GLN A 22 0.45 -16.92 -4.82
C GLN A 22 0.62 -15.45 -4.46
N ALA A 23 -0.37 -14.62 -4.73
CA ALA A 23 -0.34 -13.20 -4.36
C ALA A 23 -0.26 -13.04 -2.84
N MET A 24 -1.08 -13.76 -2.10
CA MET A 24 -1.06 -13.72 -0.63
C MET A 24 0.29 -14.15 -0.08
N GLN A 25 0.89 -15.19 -0.66
CA GLN A 25 2.22 -15.65 -0.24
C GLN A 25 3.29 -14.60 -0.53
N ALA A 26 3.23 -13.96 -1.70
CA ALA A 26 4.17 -12.91 -2.08
C ALA A 26 4.10 -11.72 -1.13
N TRP A 27 2.88 -11.26 -0.79
CA TRP A 27 2.68 -10.17 0.14
C TRP A 27 3.19 -10.54 1.54
N GLY A 28 2.88 -11.76 2.00
CA GLY A 28 3.35 -12.27 3.28
C GLY A 28 4.87 -12.33 3.35
N ALA A 29 5.51 -12.77 2.28
CA ALA A 29 6.96 -12.84 2.20
C ALA A 29 7.59 -11.44 2.24
N TRP A 30 7.00 -10.48 1.53
CA TRP A 30 7.50 -9.10 1.54
C TRP A 30 7.36 -8.47 2.93
N PHE A 31 6.21 -8.61 3.57
CA PHE A 31 6.02 -8.11 4.94
C PHE A 31 6.98 -8.80 5.92
N GLY A 32 7.22 -10.10 5.75
CA GLY A 32 8.19 -10.82 6.56
C GLY A 32 9.60 -10.29 6.37
N GLN A 33 9.97 -9.92 5.14
CA GLN A 33 11.25 -9.32 4.83
C GLN A 33 11.42 -7.95 5.49
N LEU A 34 10.36 -7.15 5.54
CA LEU A 34 10.36 -5.85 6.21
C LEU A 34 10.43 -6.00 7.74
N GLY A 35 9.86 -7.07 8.28
CA GLY A 35 9.93 -7.40 9.70
C GLY A 35 9.39 -6.31 10.60
N ASP A 36 10.19 -5.88 11.55
CA ASP A 36 9.81 -4.88 12.55
C ASP A 36 9.60 -3.49 11.98
N SER A 37 10.00 -3.27 10.73
CA SER A 37 9.73 -2.00 10.05
C SER A 37 8.25 -1.80 9.75
N VAL A 38 7.46 -2.87 9.72
CA VAL A 38 6.02 -2.76 9.49
C VAL A 38 5.34 -2.37 10.79
N ALA A 39 4.84 -1.13 10.86
CA ALA A 39 4.07 -0.64 12.01
C ALA A 39 2.62 -1.12 11.93
N ASP A 40 2.06 -1.13 10.72
CA ASP A 40 0.70 -1.58 10.46
C ASP A 40 0.66 -2.12 9.03
N PRO A 41 0.40 -3.42 8.81
CA PRO A 41 0.32 -3.96 7.46
C PRO A 41 -0.86 -3.39 6.67
N GLY A 42 -1.85 -2.83 7.34
CA GLY A 42 -2.99 -2.19 6.70
C GLY A 42 -3.96 -3.16 6.09
N ASN A 43 -4.75 -2.64 5.16
CA ASN A 43 -5.80 -3.43 4.51
C ASN A 43 -5.97 -2.95 3.07
N PRO A 44 -6.42 -3.82 2.18
CA PRO A 44 -6.92 -3.37 0.88
C PRO A 44 -8.21 -2.57 1.06
N PHE A 45 -8.45 -1.66 0.12
CA PHE A 45 -9.67 -0.86 0.13
C PHE A 45 -10.74 -1.51 -0.74
N ASP A 46 -11.99 -1.30 -0.34
CA ASP A 46 -13.15 -1.74 -1.10
C ASP A 46 -13.91 -0.51 -1.57
N HIS A 47 -15.07 -0.23 -0.99
CA HIS A 47 -15.86 0.93 -1.38
C HIS A 47 -15.23 2.23 -0.90
N SER A 48 -15.39 3.28 -1.67
CA SER A 48 -14.82 4.58 -1.36
C SER A 48 -15.80 5.70 -1.69
N ALA A 49 -15.56 6.86 -1.11
CA ALA A 49 -16.31 8.08 -1.40
C ALA A 49 -15.38 9.28 -1.25
N THR A 50 -15.69 10.33 -1.97
CA THR A 50 -14.97 11.61 -1.86
C THR A 50 -15.90 12.65 -1.29
N VAL A 51 -15.46 13.30 -0.22
CA VAL A 51 -16.22 14.37 0.44
C VAL A 51 -15.49 15.69 0.20
N SER A 52 -16.22 16.66 -0.30
CA SER A 52 -15.69 18.01 -0.50
C SER A 52 -16.70 19.02 0.04
N SER A 53 -16.39 20.30 -0.04
CA SER A 53 -17.32 21.34 0.37
C SER A 53 -18.59 21.35 -0.49
N GLY A 54 -18.53 20.74 -1.70
CA GLY A 54 -19.68 20.65 -2.60
C GLY A 54 -20.56 19.44 -2.34
N GLY A 55 -20.16 18.52 -1.44
CA GLY A 55 -20.96 17.35 -1.11
C GLY A 55 -20.15 16.06 -1.13
N VAL A 56 -20.85 14.95 -1.30
CA VAL A 56 -20.28 13.60 -1.28
C VAL A 56 -20.48 12.97 -2.65
N ALA A 57 -19.40 12.42 -3.21
CA ALA A 57 -19.43 11.64 -4.45
C ALA A 57 -18.95 10.23 -4.20
N GLU A 58 -19.49 9.25 -4.92
CA GLU A 58 -18.99 7.88 -4.86
C GLU A 58 -17.62 7.80 -5.50
N GLY A 59 -16.78 6.94 -4.92
CA GLY A 59 -15.43 6.68 -5.42
C GLY A 59 -14.42 7.67 -4.89
N GLY A 60 -13.19 7.19 -4.73
CA GLY A 60 -12.04 8.02 -4.44
C GLY A 60 -11.34 8.39 -5.74
N GLY A 61 -11.00 9.65 -5.92
CA GLY A 61 -10.37 10.11 -7.16
C GLY A 61 -8.92 9.69 -7.33
N SER A 62 -8.28 9.20 -6.27
CA SER A 62 -6.85 8.89 -6.28
C SER A 62 -6.51 7.51 -6.86
N GLY A 63 -7.47 6.62 -6.97
CA GLY A 63 -7.20 5.24 -7.40
C GLY A 63 -6.51 4.37 -6.35
N ALA A 64 -6.52 4.79 -5.10
CA ALA A 64 -5.88 4.05 -4.02
C ALA A 64 -6.56 2.69 -3.82
N GLY A 65 -5.76 1.63 -3.74
CA GLY A 65 -6.26 0.27 -3.58
C GLY A 65 -5.98 -0.33 -2.21
N GLY A 66 -5.17 0.29 -1.39
CA GLY A 66 -4.83 -0.21 -0.07
C GLY A 66 -3.76 0.65 0.57
N TYR A 67 -3.42 0.31 1.81
CA TYR A 67 -2.40 1.05 2.55
C TYR A 67 -1.62 0.15 3.49
N SER A 68 -0.41 0.58 3.85
CA SER A 68 0.38 0.05 4.95
C SER A 68 1.15 1.19 5.60
N ILE A 69 1.58 0.99 6.82
CA ILE A 69 2.40 1.97 7.54
C ILE A 69 3.70 1.29 7.95
N VAL A 70 4.82 1.93 7.61
CA VAL A 70 6.15 1.42 7.93
C VAL A 70 6.95 2.48 8.69
N SER A 71 7.98 2.05 9.38
CA SER A 71 8.97 2.92 10.02
C SER A 71 10.26 2.87 9.23
N ALA A 72 10.88 4.02 8.99
CA ALA A 72 12.15 4.09 8.29
C ALA A 72 12.91 5.36 8.73
N ASP A 73 14.20 5.41 8.41
CA ASP A 73 15.04 6.54 8.79
C ASP A 73 14.81 7.75 7.88
N SER A 74 14.37 7.53 6.66
CA SER A 74 14.20 8.59 5.67
C SER A 74 13.20 8.17 4.60
N LEU A 75 12.73 9.15 3.84
CA LEU A 75 11.88 8.87 2.69
C LEU A 75 12.59 7.95 1.68
N SER A 76 13.87 8.17 1.44
CA SER A 76 14.66 7.30 0.55
C SER A 76 14.69 5.86 1.04
N ALA A 77 14.86 5.66 2.35
CA ALA A 77 14.87 4.32 2.93
C ALA A 77 13.51 3.65 2.80
N ALA A 78 12.43 4.38 3.08
CA ALA A 78 11.06 3.87 2.93
C ALA A 78 10.76 3.49 1.48
N ALA A 79 11.17 4.34 0.53
CA ALA A 79 10.98 4.07 -0.89
C ALA A 79 11.79 2.85 -1.35
N ALA A 80 13.02 2.70 -0.85
CA ALA A 80 13.85 1.54 -1.18
C ALA A 80 13.21 0.23 -0.72
N MET A 81 12.58 0.23 0.46
CA MET A 81 11.87 -0.95 0.97
C MET A 81 10.69 -1.35 0.08
N ALA A 82 10.07 -0.38 -0.59
CA ALA A 82 8.91 -0.64 -1.44
C ALA A 82 9.28 -1.23 -2.81
N LYS A 83 10.57 -1.28 -3.17
CA LYS A 83 11.00 -1.77 -4.49
C LYS A 83 10.65 -3.24 -4.71
N ASP A 84 10.51 -4.01 -3.64
CA ASP A 84 10.19 -5.43 -3.72
C ASP A 84 8.69 -5.71 -3.49
N CYS A 85 7.87 -4.67 -3.45
CA CYS A 85 6.44 -4.84 -3.22
C CYS A 85 5.78 -5.61 -4.37
N PRO A 86 4.97 -6.64 -4.06
CA PRO A 86 4.31 -7.44 -5.10
C PRO A 86 3.42 -6.67 -6.05
N VAL A 87 2.87 -5.51 -5.64
CA VAL A 87 2.01 -4.71 -6.52
C VAL A 87 2.75 -4.25 -7.77
N LEU A 88 4.08 -4.07 -7.70
CA LEU A 88 4.87 -3.63 -8.85
C LEU A 88 4.90 -4.70 -9.94
N ALA A 89 4.94 -5.97 -9.54
CA ALA A 89 4.96 -7.08 -10.50
C ALA A 89 3.66 -7.18 -11.30
N SER A 90 2.55 -6.69 -10.75
CA SER A 90 1.25 -6.68 -11.42
C SER A 90 0.94 -5.36 -12.12
N GLY A 91 1.93 -4.47 -12.25
CA GLY A 91 1.79 -3.20 -12.96
C GLY A 91 1.29 -2.05 -12.11
N GLY A 92 1.21 -2.23 -10.79
CA GLY A 92 0.80 -1.18 -9.89
C GLY A 92 1.94 -0.30 -9.41
N THR A 93 1.62 0.61 -8.53
CA THR A 93 2.58 1.55 -7.94
C THR A 93 2.41 1.61 -6.43
N VAL A 94 3.47 2.07 -5.76
CA VAL A 94 3.44 2.40 -4.34
C VAL A 94 3.77 3.87 -4.20
N GLU A 95 2.85 4.64 -3.68
CA GLU A 95 3.12 6.01 -3.28
C GLU A 95 3.56 6.02 -1.82
N VAL A 96 4.60 6.77 -1.52
CA VAL A 96 5.20 6.79 -0.20
C VAL A 96 5.08 8.20 0.36
N TYR A 97 4.41 8.34 1.50
CA TYR A 97 4.21 9.62 2.15
C TYR A 97 4.81 9.59 3.54
N GLU A 98 5.60 10.59 3.88
CA GLU A 98 6.09 10.75 5.24
C GLU A 98 4.97 11.33 6.10
N ALA A 99 4.65 10.65 7.19
CA ALA A 99 3.66 11.15 8.14
C ALA A 99 4.33 12.12 9.11
N ILE A 100 3.75 13.31 9.23
CA ILE A 100 4.26 14.33 10.14
C ILE A 100 3.72 14.04 11.54
N ALA A 101 4.62 13.96 12.52
CA ALA A 101 4.21 13.82 13.91
C ALA A 101 3.65 15.16 14.40
N MET A 102 2.43 15.13 14.91
CA MET A 102 1.74 16.35 15.34
C MET A 102 1.36 16.27 16.80
#